data_1d6c7c7ace5bfd6ab3ad19b981eab8c4
#
_entry.id   1d6c7c7ace5bfd6ab3ad19b981eab8c4
#
_cell.length_a   1.000
_cell.length_b   1.000
_cell.length_c   1.000
_cell.angle_alpha   90.00
_cell.angle_beta   90.00
_cell.angle_gamma   90.00
#
_symmetry.space_group_name_H-M   'P 1'
#
loop_
_entity.id
_entity.type
_entity.pdbx_description
1 polymer ?
#
loop_
_entity_poly.entity_id
_entity_poly.type
_entity_poly.pdbx_seq_one_letter_code
_entity_poly.pdbx_strand_id
1 'polypeptide(L)'
;MKIYDLHSDIFDNLYTRTKEGVTDPFEKYHLSDLEKGQIAGGIWVIYSENDFDIIEAYKTALKVYEPYKDKFDVILGLEGLRNVPNLDAFDKLYKMGIRHAMLTWNEANNLATGIKGNPDYGITSLGKKFIKYMNEHKMIVDVSHLNEKSFYDVLNEKPEILIASHSNAYALSNHPRNLKDEQLVALRDAGGMIGVVAARNFVSRDKVKQNIKGFVDQIEYIIKIMGIDRVMFGFDMMNFLDDFDNSNLDDLQSHADVLKVIEELENRNFSVEDIEKICYKNYLKLKERVMEE
;
A
#
# COMPACT_ATOMS: atom_id res chain seq x y z
N MET A 1 -1.34 -8.80 19.55
CA MET A 1 -2.26 -9.04 18.40
C MET A 1 -1.41 -8.98 17.14
N LYS A 2 -1.66 -9.80 16.10
CA LYS A 2 -0.94 -9.63 14.82
C LYS A 2 -1.54 -8.45 14.04
N ILE A 3 -0.70 -7.62 13.44
CA ILE A 3 -1.12 -6.48 12.62
C ILE A 3 -0.44 -6.59 11.26
N TYR A 4 -1.18 -6.32 10.19
CA TYR A 4 -0.67 -6.30 8.82
C TYR A 4 -0.82 -4.91 8.22
N ASP A 5 0.20 -4.50 7.47
CA ASP A 5 0.27 -3.21 6.79
C ASP A 5 0.20 -3.40 5.27
N LEU A 6 -0.80 -2.81 4.61
CA LEU A 6 -0.98 -2.97 3.16
C LEU A 6 0.02 -2.17 2.32
N HIS A 7 0.84 -1.32 2.94
CA HIS A 7 1.84 -0.57 2.18
C HIS A 7 3.05 -0.18 3.04
N SER A 8 4.21 -0.67 2.63
CA SER A 8 5.48 -0.24 3.23
C SER A 8 6.63 -0.36 2.23
N ASP A 9 7.44 0.70 2.11
CA ASP A 9 8.63 0.81 1.23
C ASP A 9 9.86 0.08 1.78
N ILE A 10 9.65 -0.96 2.58
CA ILE A 10 10.74 -1.70 3.21
C ILE A 10 11.73 -2.21 2.16
N PHE A 11 11.25 -2.86 1.08
CA PHE A 11 12.13 -3.43 0.07
C PHE A 11 12.90 -2.37 -0.71
N ASP A 12 12.31 -1.19 -0.94
CA ASP A 12 13.03 -0.04 -1.51
C ASP A 12 14.17 0.42 -0.60
N ASN A 13 13.89 0.57 0.69
CA ASN A 13 14.89 0.92 1.68
C ASN A 13 16.01 -0.13 1.80
N LEU A 14 15.68 -1.44 1.76
CA LEU A 14 16.69 -2.51 1.76
C LEU A 14 17.65 -2.37 0.58
N TYR A 15 17.12 -2.12 -0.62
CA TYR A 15 17.93 -1.92 -1.81
C TYR A 15 18.81 -0.68 -1.69
N THR A 16 18.21 0.46 -1.39
CA THR A 16 18.90 1.76 -1.33
C THR A 16 20.00 1.75 -0.28
N ARG A 17 19.71 1.31 0.94
CA ARG A 17 20.69 1.25 2.04
C ARG A 17 21.81 0.24 1.79
N THR A 18 21.52 -0.87 1.09
CA THR A 18 22.56 -1.81 0.67
C THR A 18 23.51 -1.17 -0.34
N LYS A 19 23.00 -0.37 -1.29
CA LYS A 19 23.84 0.39 -2.24
C LYS A 19 24.70 1.44 -1.56
N GLU A 20 24.26 1.98 -0.44
CA GLU A 20 25.04 2.89 0.43
C GLU A 20 26.07 2.17 1.31
N GLY A 21 26.12 0.83 1.29
CA GLY A 21 27.08 0.03 2.03
C GLY A 21 26.63 -0.39 3.43
N VAL A 22 25.35 -0.25 3.76
CA VAL A 22 24.80 -0.77 5.03
C VAL A 22 24.75 -2.30 4.97
N THR A 23 25.32 -2.96 5.97
CA THR A 23 25.46 -4.43 5.98
C THR A 23 24.14 -5.16 6.14
N ASP A 24 23.31 -4.74 7.10
CA ASP A 24 21.97 -5.29 7.35
C ASP A 24 20.98 -4.15 7.58
N PRO A 25 20.43 -3.59 6.50
CA PRO A 25 19.47 -2.52 6.63
C PRO A 25 18.14 -2.97 7.25
N PHE A 26 17.75 -4.24 7.14
CA PHE A 26 16.50 -4.71 7.75
C PHE A 26 16.58 -4.67 9.27
N GLU A 27 17.63 -5.23 9.86
CA GLU A 27 17.86 -5.17 11.31
C GLU A 27 17.95 -3.72 11.78
N LYS A 28 18.70 -2.90 11.05
CA LYS A 28 19.03 -1.53 11.47
C LYS A 28 17.82 -0.59 11.45
N TYR A 29 16.96 -0.66 10.42
CA TYR A 29 15.93 0.34 10.18
C TYR A 29 14.49 -0.15 10.44
N HIS A 30 14.25 -1.48 10.44
CA HIS A 30 12.89 -2.00 10.44
C HIS A 30 12.58 -2.95 11.58
N LEU A 31 13.44 -3.91 11.87
CA LEU A 31 13.14 -5.04 12.74
C LEU A 31 12.58 -4.62 14.10
N SER A 32 13.25 -3.67 14.77
CA SER A 32 12.84 -3.20 16.11
C SER A 32 11.44 -2.55 16.10
N ASP A 33 11.13 -1.75 15.08
CA ASP A 33 9.86 -1.02 15.00
C ASP A 33 8.71 -1.98 14.63
N LEU A 34 8.96 -2.91 13.71
CA LEU A 34 7.99 -3.95 13.36
C LEU A 34 7.63 -4.84 14.57
N GLU A 35 8.65 -5.24 15.37
CA GLU A 35 8.43 -6.04 16.59
C GLU A 35 7.64 -5.27 17.65
N LYS A 36 8.00 -4.03 17.94
CA LYS A 36 7.30 -3.17 18.90
C LYS A 36 5.85 -2.92 18.51
N GLY A 37 5.60 -2.69 17.21
CA GLY A 37 4.26 -2.49 16.67
C GLY A 37 3.47 -3.78 16.44
N GLN A 38 4.05 -4.96 16.74
CA GLN A 38 3.43 -6.27 16.49
C GLN A 38 3.04 -6.49 15.03
N ILE A 39 3.80 -5.88 14.10
CA ILE A 39 3.59 -6.05 12.66
C ILE A 39 4.00 -7.47 12.28
N ALA A 40 3.06 -8.24 11.76
CA ALA A 40 3.26 -9.62 11.36
C ALA A 40 3.62 -9.78 9.88
N GLY A 41 3.48 -8.72 9.09
CA GLY A 41 3.73 -8.68 7.65
C GLY A 41 2.86 -7.64 6.95
N GLY A 42 2.61 -7.87 5.66
CA GLY A 42 1.82 -6.96 4.84
C GLY A 42 2.24 -6.98 3.38
N ILE A 43 2.03 -5.88 2.66
CA ILE A 43 2.53 -5.68 1.30
C ILE A 43 3.78 -4.79 1.37
N TRP A 44 4.94 -5.37 1.08
CA TRP A 44 6.20 -4.64 1.06
C TRP A 44 6.66 -4.42 -0.36
N VAL A 45 6.96 -3.16 -0.69
CA VAL A 45 7.18 -2.72 -2.08
C VAL A 45 8.60 -2.20 -2.31
N ILE A 46 8.99 -2.18 -3.60
CA ILE A 46 10.03 -1.30 -4.13
C ILE A 46 9.34 -0.19 -4.90
N TYR A 47 9.71 1.05 -4.62
CA TYR A 47 9.35 2.22 -5.40
C TYR A 47 10.04 2.17 -6.77
N SER A 48 9.27 1.95 -7.83
CA SER A 48 9.80 1.55 -9.13
C SER A 48 9.64 2.65 -10.20
N GLU A 49 9.78 3.92 -9.78
CA GLU A 49 9.68 5.09 -10.66
C GLU A 49 11.05 5.77 -10.91
N ASN A 50 12.11 5.38 -10.21
CA ASN A 50 13.48 5.84 -10.41
C ASN A 50 14.20 5.00 -11.48
N ASP A 51 15.27 5.57 -12.08
CA ASP A 51 16.11 4.90 -13.09
C ASP A 51 17.10 3.91 -12.42
N PHE A 52 16.69 2.64 -12.31
CA PHE A 52 17.55 1.53 -11.88
C PHE A 52 17.03 0.21 -12.45
N ASP A 53 17.85 -0.84 -12.42
CA ASP A 53 17.42 -2.20 -12.79
C ASP A 53 16.57 -2.79 -11.67
N ILE A 54 15.25 -2.84 -11.89
CA ILE A 54 14.27 -3.32 -10.92
C ILE A 54 14.47 -4.80 -10.54
N ILE A 55 14.96 -5.62 -11.48
CA ILE A 55 15.22 -7.05 -11.23
C ILE A 55 16.41 -7.19 -10.28
N GLU A 56 17.47 -6.41 -10.51
CA GLU A 56 18.64 -6.41 -9.63
C GLU A 56 18.31 -5.82 -8.25
N ALA A 57 17.47 -4.79 -8.21
CA ALA A 57 16.99 -4.21 -6.96
C ALA A 57 16.24 -5.24 -6.12
N TYR A 58 15.30 -5.98 -6.74
CA TYR A 58 14.56 -7.04 -6.04
C TYR A 58 15.46 -8.17 -5.55
N LYS A 59 16.42 -8.64 -6.37
CA LYS A 59 17.40 -9.65 -5.94
C LYS A 59 18.19 -9.20 -4.73
N THR A 60 18.62 -7.95 -4.73
CA THR A 60 19.38 -7.36 -3.62
C THR A 60 18.54 -7.31 -2.34
N ALA A 61 17.32 -6.77 -2.43
CA ALA A 61 16.41 -6.68 -1.30
C ALA A 61 16.03 -8.07 -0.75
N LEU A 62 15.69 -9.04 -1.61
CA LEU A 62 15.38 -10.41 -1.22
C LEU A 62 16.56 -11.09 -0.49
N LYS A 63 17.80 -10.86 -0.95
CA LYS A 63 18.99 -11.41 -0.29
C LYS A 63 19.17 -10.88 1.13
N VAL A 64 18.89 -9.59 1.35
CA VAL A 64 18.91 -8.97 2.69
C VAL A 64 17.79 -9.51 3.55
N TYR A 65 16.61 -9.68 2.97
CA TYR A 65 15.42 -10.17 3.68
C TYR A 65 15.45 -11.67 4.00
N GLU A 66 16.21 -12.48 3.26
CA GLU A 66 16.24 -13.95 3.38
C GLU A 66 16.35 -14.48 4.83
N PRO A 67 17.17 -13.90 5.73
CA PRO A 67 17.25 -14.35 7.13
C PRO A 67 15.95 -14.12 7.93
N TYR A 68 15.06 -13.27 7.45
CA TYR A 68 13.85 -12.82 8.16
C TYR A 68 12.54 -13.36 7.55
N LYS A 69 12.60 -14.06 6.41
CA LYS A 69 11.42 -14.44 5.61
C LYS A 69 10.39 -15.29 6.37
N ASP A 70 10.85 -16.11 7.33
CA ASP A 70 9.97 -16.99 8.12
C ASP A 70 9.36 -16.24 9.33
N LYS A 71 9.80 -15.01 9.60
CA LYS A 71 9.33 -14.18 10.71
C LYS A 71 8.12 -13.33 10.34
N PHE A 72 8.04 -12.91 9.08
CA PHE A 72 7.01 -12.00 8.58
C PHE A 72 6.28 -12.61 7.39
N ASP A 73 4.97 -12.45 7.40
CA ASP A 73 4.08 -12.92 6.35
C ASP A 73 3.85 -11.81 5.30
N VAL A 74 4.66 -11.81 4.22
CA VAL A 74 4.78 -10.70 3.28
C VAL A 74 4.28 -11.07 1.90
N ILE A 75 3.50 -10.18 1.29
CA ILE A 75 3.23 -10.13 -0.15
C ILE A 75 4.23 -9.15 -0.77
N LEU A 76 5.01 -9.61 -1.74
CA LEU A 76 5.96 -8.77 -2.47
C LEU A 76 5.24 -7.90 -3.49
N GLY A 77 5.57 -6.61 -3.54
CA GLY A 77 4.88 -5.65 -4.39
C GLY A 77 5.79 -4.63 -5.08
N LEU A 78 5.18 -3.88 -6.02
CA LEU A 78 5.81 -2.77 -6.74
C LEU A 78 4.96 -1.51 -6.58
N GLU A 79 5.57 -0.40 -6.18
CA GLU A 79 4.97 0.91 -6.20
C GLU A 79 5.36 1.65 -7.50
N GLY A 80 4.43 1.64 -8.46
CA GLY A 80 4.66 2.06 -9.82
C GLY A 80 5.35 1.02 -10.70
N LEU A 81 5.24 1.17 -12.02
CA LEU A 81 5.80 0.25 -13.01
C LEU A 81 6.59 0.97 -14.12
N ARG A 82 7.05 2.20 -13.86
CA ARG A 82 7.74 3.02 -14.86
C ARG A 82 9.00 2.34 -15.41
N ASN A 83 9.79 1.70 -14.54
CA ASN A 83 11.01 1.00 -14.95
C ASN A 83 10.82 -0.50 -15.22
N VAL A 84 9.56 -0.93 -15.40
CA VAL A 84 9.23 -2.26 -15.94
C VAL A 84 8.90 -2.13 -17.43
N PRO A 85 9.84 -2.41 -18.34
CA PRO A 85 9.73 -1.98 -19.72
C PRO A 85 8.69 -2.76 -20.55
N ASN A 86 8.34 -3.98 -20.16
CA ASN A 86 7.44 -4.85 -20.90
C ASN A 86 6.94 -6.02 -20.03
N LEU A 87 6.02 -6.82 -20.59
CA LEU A 87 5.46 -7.99 -19.90
C LEU A 87 6.50 -9.09 -19.62
N ASP A 88 7.53 -9.24 -20.44
CA ASP A 88 8.58 -10.24 -20.19
C ASP A 88 9.40 -9.90 -18.93
N ALA A 89 9.67 -8.62 -18.70
CA ALA A 89 10.30 -8.15 -17.46
C ALA A 89 9.35 -8.33 -16.27
N PHE A 90 8.06 -8.05 -16.45
CA PHE A 90 7.04 -8.24 -15.43
C PHE A 90 6.86 -9.72 -15.06
N ASP A 91 6.85 -10.62 -16.05
CA ASP A 91 6.81 -12.08 -15.85
C ASP A 91 8.02 -12.59 -15.03
N LYS A 92 9.22 -12.03 -15.27
CA LYS A 92 10.40 -12.36 -14.44
C LYS A 92 10.19 -11.94 -12.98
N LEU A 93 9.63 -10.76 -12.74
CA LEU A 93 9.31 -10.27 -11.39
C LEU A 93 8.24 -11.14 -10.73
N TYR A 94 7.19 -11.52 -11.45
CA TYR A 94 6.20 -12.49 -10.98
C TYR A 94 6.85 -13.83 -10.55
N LYS A 95 7.76 -14.38 -11.39
CA LYS A 95 8.51 -15.60 -11.07
C LYS A 95 9.45 -15.46 -9.87
N MET A 96 9.83 -14.24 -9.51
CA MET A 96 10.57 -13.93 -8.28
C MET A 96 9.67 -13.81 -7.04
N GLY A 97 8.36 -13.96 -7.19
CA GLY A 97 7.39 -13.96 -6.09
C GLY A 97 6.55 -12.70 -5.96
N ILE A 98 6.69 -11.71 -6.85
CA ILE A 98 5.86 -10.50 -6.81
C ILE A 98 4.41 -10.85 -7.11
N ARG A 99 3.49 -10.33 -6.25
CA ARG A 99 2.05 -10.60 -6.34
C ARG A 99 1.18 -9.34 -6.26
N HIS A 100 1.80 -8.17 -6.18
CA HIS A 100 1.12 -6.87 -6.09
C HIS A 100 1.82 -5.86 -6.99
N ALA A 101 1.05 -4.98 -7.67
CA ALA A 101 1.63 -3.84 -8.37
C ALA A 101 0.62 -2.69 -8.52
N MET A 102 1.14 -1.45 -8.44
CA MET A 102 0.51 -0.21 -8.87
C MET A 102 0.99 0.12 -10.28
N LEU A 103 0.09 0.58 -11.16
CA LEU A 103 0.49 0.95 -12.53
C LEU A 103 1.38 2.19 -12.57
N THR A 104 1.15 3.14 -11.68
CA THR A 104 1.90 4.40 -11.60
C THR A 104 2.20 4.77 -10.14
N TRP A 105 3.14 5.65 -9.94
CA TRP A 105 3.16 6.58 -8.81
C TRP A 105 2.35 7.84 -9.16
N ASN A 106 2.78 9.03 -8.69
CA ASN A 106 2.01 10.27 -8.90
C ASN A 106 2.01 10.77 -10.34
N GLU A 107 3.06 10.49 -11.11
CA GLU A 107 3.24 10.93 -12.49
C GLU A 107 2.59 9.97 -13.48
N ALA A 108 2.45 10.41 -14.74
CA ALA A 108 2.06 9.53 -15.82
C ALA A 108 3.27 8.73 -16.33
N ASN A 109 3.02 7.47 -16.73
CA ASN A 109 3.99 6.62 -17.41
C ASN A 109 3.37 5.92 -18.64
N ASN A 110 4.05 4.90 -19.20
CA ASN A 110 3.55 4.21 -20.40
C ASN A 110 2.27 3.42 -20.18
N LEU A 111 1.86 3.16 -18.91
CA LEU A 111 0.75 2.27 -18.56
C LEU A 111 -0.52 3.04 -18.19
N ALA A 112 -0.36 4.12 -17.43
CA ALA A 112 -1.48 4.86 -16.87
C ALA A 112 -1.08 6.29 -16.49
N THR A 113 -2.07 7.05 -16.02
CA THR A 113 -1.89 8.41 -15.55
C THR A 113 -2.07 8.46 -14.04
N GLY A 114 -1.01 8.89 -13.34
CA GLY A 114 -1.04 9.15 -11.90
C GLY A 114 -1.72 10.48 -11.57
N ILE A 115 -1.89 10.74 -10.26
CA ILE A 115 -2.68 11.88 -9.76
C ILE A 115 -2.15 13.26 -10.15
N LYS A 116 -0.85 13.39 -10.45
CA LYS A 116 -0.23 14.64 -10.95
C LYS A 116 -0.23 14.75 -12.47
N GLY A 117 -0.63 13.69 -13.19
CA GLY A 117 -0.69 13.71 -14.66
C GLY A 117 -1.91 14.45 -15.19
N ASN A 118 -2.06 14.48 -16.51
CA ASN A 118 -3.22 15.10 -17.13
C ASN A 118 -4.52 14.38 -16.75
N PRO A 119 -5.53 15.07 -16.16
CA PRO A 119 -6.76 14.44 -15.70
C PRO A 119 -7.61 13.80 -16.80
N ASP A 120 -7.42 14.21 -18.08
CA ASP A 120 -8.18 13.69 -19.22
C ASP A 120 -7.64 12.35 -19.74
N TYR A 121 -6.44 11.92 -19.28
CA TYR A 121 -5.83 10.67 -19.69
C TYR A 121 -5.98 9.61 -18.60
N GLY A 122 -6.29 8.39 -19.04
CA GLY A 122 -6.48 7.20 -18.20
C GLY A 122 -5.39 6.15 -18.43
N ILE A 123 -5.80 4.87 -18.44
CA ILE A 123 -4.89 3.76 -18.74
C ILE A 123 -4.65 3.63 -20.24
N THR A 124 -3.44 3.20 -20.62
CA THR A 124 -3.06 2.97 -22.02
C THR A 124 -3.45 1.56 -22.47
N SER A 125 -3.32 1.29 -23.79
CA SER A 125 -3.46 -0.07 -24.31
C SER A 125 -2.42 -1.04 -23.72
N LEU A 126 -1.25 -0.54 -23.33
CA LEU A 126 -0.24 -1.34 -22.65
C LEU A 126 -0.65 -1.59 -21.19
N GLY A 127 -1.16 -0.58 -20.47
CA GLY A 127 -1.70 -0.73 -19.13
C GLY A 127 -2.78 -1.80 -19.03
N LYS A 128 -3.72 -1.84 -20.01
CA LYS A 128 -4.73 -2.91 -20.12
C LYS A 128 -4.10 -4.31 -20.22
N LYS A 129 -3.00 -4.46 -20.97
CA LYS A 129 -2.30 -5.75 -21.08
C LYS A 129 -1.66 -6.17 -19.76
N PHE A 130 -1.13 -5.20 -18.99
CA PHE A 130 -0.60 -5.49 -17.66
C PHE A 130 -1.71 -5.92 -16.69
N ILE A 131 -2.86 -5.23 -16.65
CA ILE A 131 -4.01 -5.63 -15.83
C ILE A 131 -4.49 -7.04 -16.21
N LYS A 132 -4.59 -7.32 -17.52
CA LYS A 132 -4.95 -8.66 -18.00
C LYS A 132 -3.98 -9.72 -17.50
N TYR A 133 -2.66 -9.47 -17.61
CA TYR A 133 -1.63 -10.36 -17.08
C TYR A 133 -1.80 -10.57 -15.57
N MET A 134 -2.02 -9.50 -14.80
CA MET A 134 -2.22 -9.57 -13.36
C MET A 134 -3.46 -10.41 -13.01
N ASN A 135 -4.55 -10.28 -13.75
CA ASN A 135 -5.74 -11.11 -13.57
C ASN A 135 -5.46 -12.60 -13.85
N GLU A 136 -4.80 -12.90 -14.97
CA GLU A 136 -4.46 -14.27 -15.36
C GLU A 136 -3.54 -14.97 -14.33
N HIS A 137 -2.81 -14.19 -13.53
CA HIS A 137 -1.85 -14.67 -12.53
C HIS A 137 -2.30 -14.39 -11.08
N LYS A 138 -3.57 -14.04 -10.86
CA LYS A 138 -4.12 -13.72 -9.53
C LYS A 138 -3.29 -12.73 -8.72
N MET A 139 -2.72 -11.72 -9.40
CA MET A 139 -1.99 -10.64 -8.77
C MET A 139 -2.93 -9.54 -8.29
N ILE A 140 -2.54 -8.85 -7.23
CA ILE A 140 -3.26 -7.69 -6.71
C ILE A 140 -3.02 -6.48 -7.63
N VAL A 141 -4.10 -5.91 -8.16
CA VAL A 141 -4.10 -4.61 -8.84
C VAL A 141 -4.39 -3.53 -7.81
N ASP A 142 -3.49 -2.56 -7.67
CA ASP A 142 -3.63 -1.46 -6.73
C ASP A 142 -3.92 -0.15 -7.46
N VAL A 143 -4.97 0.55 -7.03
CA VAL A 143 -5.41 1.83 -7.61
C VAL A 143 -4.91 3.06 -6.87
N SER A 144 -4.12 2.88 -5.79
CA SER A 144 -3.44 4.01 -5.15
C SER A 144 -2.59 4.76 -6.18
N HIS A 145 -2.44 6.07 -6.01
CA HIS A 145 -1.73 6.99 -6.92
C HIS A 145 -2.38 7.28 -8.28
N LEU A 146 -3.36 6.50 -8.75
CA LEU A 146 -4.02 6.78 -10.02
C LEU A 146 -4.81 8.10 -9.97
N ASN A 147 -4.86 8.82 -11.09
CA ASN A 147 -5.85 9.87 -11.26
C ASN A 147 -7.26 9.25 -11.37
N GLU A 148 -8.29 10.09 -11.24
CA GLU A 148 -9.69 9.62 -11.22
C GLU A 148 -10.06 8.86 -12.51
N LYS A 149 -9.59 9.31 -13.67
CA LYS A 149 -9.88 8.63 -14.94
C LYS A 149 -9.22 7.25 -15.00
N SER A 150 -7.94 7.13 -14.64
CA SER A 150 -7.26 5.84 -14.60
C SER A 150 -7.90 4.90 -13.59
N PHE A 151 -8.35 5.41 -12.43
CA PHE A 151 -9.08 4.63 -11.43
C PHE A 151 -10.31 3.95 -12.04
N TYR A 152 -11.21 4.70 -12.69
CA TYR A 152 -12.39 4.12 -13.32
C TYR A 152 -12.05 3.25 -14.54
N ASP A 153 -11.02 3.61 -15.32
CA ASP A 153 -10.56 2.78 -16.44
C ASP A 153 -10.06 1.41 -15.94
N VAL A 154 -9.34 1.35 -14.79
CA VAL A 154 -8.91 0.09 -14.15
C VAL A 154 -10.13 -0.73 -13.71
N LEU A 155 -11.12 -0.12 -13.06
CA LEU A 155 -12.33 -0.83 -12.64
C LEU A 155 -13.10 -1.43 -13.84
N ASN A 156 -13.10 -0.74 -14.98
CA ASN A 156 -13.73 -1.23 -16.21
C ASN A 156 -13.03 -2.48 -16.79
N GLU A 157 -11.75 -2.69 -16.53
CA GLU A 157 -11.02 -3.92 -16.89
C GLU A 157 -11.34 -5.09 -15.92
N LYS A 158 -12.15 -4.86 -14.86
CA LYS A 158 -12.63 -5.84 -13.89
C LYS A 158 -11.51 -6.67 -13.26
N PRO A 159 -10.56 -6.05 -12.57
CA PRO A 159 -9.51 -6.78 -11.87
C PRO A 159 -10.13 -7.75 -10.85
N GLU A 160 -9.61 -8.98 -10.82
CA GLU A 160 -10.10 -10.02 -9.92
C GLU A 160 -9.78 -9.68 -8.46
N ILE A 161 -8.56 -9.21 -8.20
CA ILE A 161 -8.09 -8.80 -6.87
C ILE A 161 -7.71 -7.33 -6.94
N LEU A 162 -8.50 -6.48 -6.29
CA LEU A 162 -8.41 -5.02 -6.36
C LEU A 162 -8.27 -4.41 -4.97
N ILE A 163 -7.31 -3.50 -4.81
CA ILE A 163 -7.16 -2.72 -3.58
C ILE A 163 -6.83 -1.25 -3.88
N ALA A 164 -7.03 -0.40 -2.86
CA ALA A 164 -6.31 0.85 -2.67
C ALA A 164 -5.46 0.67 -1.41
N SER A 165 -4.17 0.35 -1.56
CA SER A 165 -3.33 -0.08 -0.42
C SER A 165 -3.13 1.02 0.61
N HIS A 166 -3.08 2.31 0.20
CA HIS A 166 -2.85 3.46 1.07
C HIS A 166 -3.60 4.71 0.55
N SER A 167 -4.85 4.85 0.99
CA SER A 167 -5.72 5.99 0.63
C SER A 167 -6.67 6.32 1.76
N ASN A 168 -7.17 7.57 1.79
CA ASN A 168 -8.16 8.05 2.76
C ASN A 168 -9.41 8.58 2.08
N ALA A 169 -10.39 9.09 2.86
CA ALA A 169 -11.60 9.70 2.34
C ALA A 169 -11.38 11.19 2.02
N TYR A 170 -11.66 11.59 0.77
CA TYR A 170 -11.58 12.97 0.31
C TYR A 170 -12.52 13.90 1.10
N ALA A 171 -13.67 13.40 1.52
CA ALA A 171 -14.66 14.16 2.29
C ALA A 171 -14.11 14.69 3.62
N LEU A 172 -13.18 13.98 4.28
CA LEU A 172 -12.56 14.43 5.53
C LEU A 172 -11.27 15.24 5.29
N SER A 173 -10.58 14.97 4.20
CA SER A 173 -9.39 15.73 3.78
C SER A 173 -9.33 15.79 2.27
N ASN A 174 -9.58 16.98 1.69
CA ASN A 174 -9.60 17.21 0.25
C ASN A 174 -8.21 17.13 -0.41
N HIS A 175 -7.45 16.10 -0.04
CA HIS A 175 -6.16 15.81 -0.67
C HIS A 175 -6.39 15.03 -1.97
N PRO A 176 -5.68 15.35 -3.07
CA PRO A 176 -5.89 14.69 -4.37
C PRO A 176 -5.69 13.17 -4.34
N ARG A 177 -4.83 12.67 -3.43
CA ARG A 177 -4.55 11.23 -3.25
C ARG A 177 -5.67 10.48 -2.51
N ASN A 178 -6.60 11.19 -1.89
CA ASN A 178 -7.75 10.60 -1.21
C ASN A 178 -8.87 10.27 -2.19
N LEU A 179 -9.63 9.22 -1.89
CA LEU A 179 -10.73 8.77 -2.73
C LEU A 179 -12.02 9.53 -2.38
N LYS A 180 -12.74 9.97 -3.39
CA LYS A 180 -14.10 10.53 -3.25
C LYS A 180 -15.07 9.42 -2.82
N ASP A 181 -16.22 9.80 -2.27
CA ASP A 181 -17.23 8.84 -1.83
C ASP A 181 -17.70 7.93 -2.97
N GLU A 182 -17.85 8.48 -4.19
CA GLU A 182 -18.22 7.72 -5.38
C GLU A 182 -17.12 6.69 -5.75
N GLN A 183 -15.84 7.03 -5.55
CA GLN A 183 -14.74 6.09 -5.78
C GLN A 183 -14.69 5.01 -4.71
N LEU A 184 -14.95 5.35 -3.43
CA LEU A 184 -15.05 4.36 -2.34
C LEU A 184 -16.20 3.38 -2.60
N VAL A 185 -17.37 3.88 -3.04
CA VAL A 185 -18.52 3.06 -3.43
C VAL A 185 -18.15 2.16 -4.62
N ALA A 186 -17.53 2.71 -5.67
CA ALA A 186 -17.13 1.95 -6.84
C ALA A 186 -16.10 0.86 -6.52
N LEU A 187 -15.11 1.16 -5.64
CA LEU A 187 -14.13 0.21 -5.15
C LEU A 187 -14.81 -0.94 -4.38
N ARG A 188 -15.73 -0.61 -3.46
CA ARG A 188 -16.53 -1.60 -2.72
C ARG A 188 -17.31 -2.52 -3.64
N ASP A 189 -18.03 -1.93 -4.59
CA ASP A 189 -18.94 -2.65 -5.50
C ASP A 189 -18.17 -3.55 -6.49
N ALA A 190 -16.92 -3.17 -6.82
CA ALA A 190 -15.97 -4.00 -7.54
C ALA A 190 -15.34 -5.12 -6.67
N GLY A 191 -15.71 -5.26 -5.39
CA GLY A 191 -15.14 -6.25 -4.48
C GLY A 191 -13.78 -5.88 -3.91
N GLY A 192 -13.34 -4.62 -4.08
CA GLY A 192 -12.06 -4.13 -3.62
C GLY A 192 -11.97 -3.86 -2.13
N MET A 193 -10.76 -3.66 -1.63
CA MET A 193 -10.42 -3.38 -0.24
C MET A 193 -9.56 -2.12 -0.15
N ILE A 194 -9.45 -1.52 1.05
CA ILE A 194 -8.68 -0.28 1.25
C ILE A 194 -7.81 -0.36 2.50
N GLY A 195 -6.56 0.12 2.38
CA GLY A 195 -5.67 0.45 3.48
C GLY A 195 -5.76 1.94 3.80
N VAL A 196 -6.02 2.27 5.05
CA VAL A 196 -6.11 3.66 5.53
C VAL A 196 -4.70 4.17 5.81
N VAL A 197 -4.32 5.33 5.23
CA VAL A 197 -2.95 5.85 5.26
C VAL A 197 -2.72 6.87 6.38
N ALA A 198 -1.54 6.78 7.03
CA ALA A 198 -1.15 7.64 8.15
C ALA A 198 -0.40 8.92 7.71
N ALA A 199 -0.40 9.26 6.42
CA ALA A 199 0.18 10.51 5.93
C ALA A 199 -0.64 11.72 6.40
N ARG A 200 0.01 12.66 7.11
CA ARG A 200 -0.67 13.72 7.86
C ARG A 200 -1.65 14.57 7.02
N ASN A 201 -1.25 14.98 5.81
CA ASN A 201 -2.09 15.79 4.94
C ASN A 201 -3.24 15.00 4.30
N PHE A 202 -3.14 13.67 4.24
CA PHE A 202 -4.20 12.79 3.78
C PHE A 202 -5.22 12.54 4.88
N VAL A 203 -4.76 12.52 6.14
CA VAL A 203 -5.64 12.41 7.31
C VAL A 203 -6.45 13.67 7.50
N SER A 204 -5.81 14.84 7.51
CA SER A 204 -6.52 16.13 7.64
C SER A 204 -5.69 17.30 7.10
N ARG A 205 -6.38 18.33 6.55
CA ARG A 205 -5.79 19.63 6.26
C ARG A 205 -5.68 20.51 7.52
N ASP A 206 -6.44 20.21 8.54
CA ASP A 206 -6.34 20.85 9.85
C ASP A 206 -5.23 20.18 10.67
N LYS A 207 -4.17 20.96 10.97
CA LYS A 207 -3.02 20.45 11.73
C LYS A 207 -3.39 19.87 13.09
N VAL A 208 -4.44 20.40 13.75
CA VAL A 208 -4.91 19.89 15.05
C VAL A 208 -5.45 18.46 14.95
N LYS A 209 -5.88 18.04 13.76
CA LYS A 209 -6.41 16.70 13.47
C LYS A 209 -5.39 15.77 12.79
N GLN A 210 -4.14 16.22 12.62
CA GLN A 210 -3.07 15.39 12.06
C GLN A 210 -2.45 14.48 13.14
N ASN A 211 -3.29 13.61 13.72
CA ASN A 211 -2.95 12.71 14.83
C ASN A 211 -3.75 11.41 14.74
N ILE A 212 -3.50 10.47 15.65
CA ILE A 212 -4.18 9.16 15.70
C ILE A 212 -5.71 9.30 15.75
N LYS A 213 -6.26 10.30 16.46
CA LYS A 213 -7.71 10.51 16.50
C LYS A 213 -8.28 10.85 15.13
N GLY A 214 -7.60 11.74 14.39
CA GLY A 214 -7.97 12.05 13.01
C GLY A 214 -7.80 10.86 12.06
N PHE A 215 -6.80 10.03 12.30
CA PHE A 215 -6.60 8.79 11.56
C PHE A 215 -7.76 7.80 11.80
N VAL A 216 -8.20 7.63 13.03
CA VAL A 216 -9.37 6.80 13.35
C VAL A 216 -10.66 7.41 12.83
N ASP A 217 -10.80 8.77 12.74
CA ASP A 217 -11.93 9.41 12.04
C ASP A 217 -12.00 8.95 10.56
N GLN A 218 -10.85 8.83 9.88
CA GLN A 218 -10.78 8.29 8.51
C GLN A 218 -11.25 6.83 8.46
N ILE A 219 -10.79 5.99 9.38
CA ILE A 219 -11.20 4.57 9.48
C ILE A 219 -12.71 4.47 9.65
N GLU A 220 -13.30 5.19 10.62
CA GLU A 220 -14.74 5.17 10.86
C GLU A 220 -15.56 5.64 9.65
N TYR A 221 -15.10 6.69 8.98
CA TYR A 221 -15.77 7.23 7.80
C TYR A 221 -15.76 6.21 6.65
N ILE A 222 -14.61 5.62 6.37
CA ILE A 222 -14.43 4.64 5.31
C ILE A 222 -15.25 3.37 5.60
N ILE A 223 -15.28 2.90 6.86
CA ILE A 223 -16.10 1.75 7.27
C ILE A 223 -17.59 1.99 6.97
N LYS A 224 -18.11 3.20 7.19
CA LYS A 224 -19.53 3.53 6.90
C LYS A 224 -19.87 3.36 5.41
N ILE A 225 -18.90 3.56 4.51
CA ILE A 225 -19.09 3.45 3.07
C ILE A 225 -18.76 2.04 2.56
N MET A 226 -17.61 1.51 2.97
CA MET A 226 -17.03 0.26 2.45
C MET A 226 -17.48 -1.00 3.22
N GLY A 227 -17.86 -0.86 4.48
CA GLY A 227 -18.04 -1.96 5.44
C GLY A 227 -16.72 -2.43 6.05
N ILE A 228 -16.80 -2.91 7.29
CA ILE A 228 -15.63 -3.31 8.11
C ILE A 228 -14.78 -4.44 7.48
N ASP A 229 -15.38 -5.33 6.71
CA ASP A 229 -14.71 -6.48 6.08
C ASP A 229 -13.80 -6.09 4.90
N ARG A 230 -13.70 -4.79 4.56
CA ARG A 230 -12.92 -4.26 3.43
C ARG A 230 -11.89 -3.22 3.84
N VAL A 231 -11.79 -2.89 5.13
CA VAL A 231 -10.91 -1.84 5.65
C VAL A 231 -9.76 -2.45 6.42
N MET A 232 -8.55 -1.97 6.17
CA MET A 232 -7.29 -2.40 6.78
C MET A 232 -6.39 -1.19 7.02
N PHE A 233 -5.25 -1.41 7.63
CA PHE A 233 -4.17 -0.42 7.68
C PHE A 233 -3.35 -0.45 6.39
N GLY A 234 -2.94 0.72 5.93
CA GLY A 234 -1.96 0.93 4.87
C GLY A 234 -1.14 2.16 5.24
N PHE A 235 -0.33 2.02 6.31
CA PHE A 235 0.22 3.14 7.06
C PHE A 235 1.12 4.05 6.23
N ASP A 236 1.90 3.48 5.29
CA ASP A 236 2.86 4.24 4.49
C ASP A 236 3.85 4.99 5.40
N MET A 237 4.55 4.23 6.27
CA MET A 237 5.53 4.78 7.20
C MET A 237 6.79 5.23 6.47
N MET A 238 7.20 6.48 6.68
CA MET A 238 8.28 7.13 5.94
C MET A 238 9.49 7.49 6.82
N ASN A 239 9.49 7.09 8.11
CA ASN A 239 10.52 7.45 9.09
C ASN A 239 11.94 6.95 8.75
N PHE A 240 12.06 6.00 7.85
CA PHE A 240 13.32 5.43 7.40
C PHE A 240 13.78 5.97 6.02
N LEU A 241 13.01 6.89 5.43
CA LEU A 241 13.31 7.56 4.17
C LEU A 241 13.88 8.97 4.44
N ASP A 242 15.00 9.30 3.80
CA ASP A 242 15.76 10.53 4.11
C ASP A 242 15.01 11.84 3.80
N ASP A 243 14.17 11.86 2.78
CA ASP A 243 13.51 13.08 2.28
C ASP A 243 12.07 13.28 2.80
N PHE A 244 11.60 12.44 3.74
CA PHE A 244 10.19 12.39 4.15
C PHE A 244 9.97 12.73 5.63
N ASP A 245 10.90 13.45 6.26
CA ASP A 245 10.75 13.93 7.63
C ASP A 245 9.38 14.62 7.85
N ASN A 246 8.68 14.24 8.92
CA ASN A 246 7.37 14.74 9.29
C ASN A 246 6.22 14.45 8.28
N SER A 247 6.33 13.42 7.45
CA SER A 247 5.26 13.01 6.54
C SER A 247 4.14 12.25 7.26
N ASN A 248 4.46 11.47 8.28
CA ASN A 248 3.50 10.78 9.11
C ASN A 248 2.97 11.66 10.28
N LEU A 249 1.97 11.18 11.01
CA LEU A 249 1.32 11.89 12.12
C LEU A 249 2.28 12.09 13.31
N ASP A 250 2.09 13.15 14.11
CA ASP A 250 2.99 13.49 15.20
C ASP A 250 3.07 12.40 16.30
N ASP A 251 2.00 11.65 16.50
CA ASP A 251 1.87 10.58 17.49
C ASP A 251 1.91 9.16 16.89
N LEU A 252 2.11 9.05 15.56
CA LEU A 252 2.26 7.80 14.79
C LEU A 252 3.37 7.98 13.76
N GLN A 253 4.61 7.97 14.23
CA GLN A 253 5.80 8.29 13.41
C GLN A 253 6.40 7.04 12.73
N SER A 254 6.25 5.87 13.34
CA SER A 254 6.77 4.61 12.83
C SER A 254 5.87 3.43 13.21
N HIS A 255 6.16 2.25 12.69
CA HIS A 255 5.46 1.03 13.09
C HIS A 255 5.48 0.78 14.61
N ALA A 256 6.48 1.26 15.34
CA ALA A 256 6.55 1.12 16.80
C ALA A 256 5.38 1.79 17.54
N ASP A 257 4.71 2.76 16.91
CA ASP A 257 3.61 3.52 17.51
C ASP A 257 2.22 2.90 17.26
N VAL A 258 2.13 1.86 16.41
CA VAL A 258 0.84 1.35 15.88
C VAL A 258 -0.10 0.87 16.99
N LEU A 259 0.42 0.37 18.12
CA LEU A 259 -0.41 -0.06 19.24
C LEU A 259 -1.25 1.08 19.84
N LYS A 260 -0.82 2.34 19.70
CA LYS A 260 -1.63 3.52 20.10
C LYS A 260 -2.89 3.68 19.25
N VAL A 261 -2.87 3.21 17.99
CA VAL A 261 -4.06 3.18 17.12
C VAL A 261 -5.07 2.16 17.64
N ILE A 262 -4.59 1.00 18.10
CA ILE A 262 -5.44 -0.04 18.70
C ILE A 262 -6.12 0.50 19.96
N GLU A 263 -5.35 1.17 20.84
CA GLU A 263 -5.90 1.83 22.04
C GLU A 263 -6.99 2.86 21.69
N GLU A 264 -6.82 3.66 20.63
CA GLU A 264 -7.83 4.62 20.20
C GLU A 264 -9.08 3.94 19.62
N LEU A 265 -8.94 2.83 18.86
CA LEU A 265 -10.08 2.02 18.41
C LEU A 265 -10.88 1.44 19.58
N GLU A 266 -10.18 0.92 20.61
CA GLU A 266 -10.79 0.42 21.84
C GLU A 266 -11.53 1.56 22.58
N ASN A 267 -10.92 2.74 22.72
CA ASN A 267 -11.51 3.93 23.33
C ASN A 267 -12.79 4.41 22.61
N ARG A 268 -12.90 4.12 21.30
CA ARG A 268 -14.10 4.38 20.49
C ARG A 268 -15.11 3.24 20.48
N ASN A 269 -14.92 2.25 21.35
CA ASN A 269 -15.81 1.09 21.52
C ASN A 269 -15.93 0.20 20.26
N PHE A 270 -14.88 0.12 19.43
CA PHE A 270 -14.82 -0.95 18.44
C PHE A 270 -14.81 -2.30 19.15
N SER A 271 -15.56 -3.26 18.63
CA SER A 271 -15.52 -4.62 19.17
C SER A 271 -14.14 -5.26 18.90
N VAL A 272 -13.76 -6.22 19.74
CA VAL A 272 -12.52 -6.99 19.52
C VAL A 272 -12.53 -7.61 18.11
N GLU A 273 -13.69 -8.10 17.66
CA GLU A 273 -13.86 -8.70 16.33
C GLU A 273 -13.61 -7.68 15.21
N ASP A 274 -14.10 -6.43 15.34
CA ASP A 274 -13.89 -5.38 14.35
C ASP A 274 -12.41 -4.97 14.28
N ILE A 275 -11.76 -4.85 15.45
CA ILE A 275 -10.31 -4.57 15.53
C ILE A 275 -9.51 -5.69 14.87
N GLU A 276 -9.83 -6.95 15.14
CA GLU A 276 -9.19 -8.10 14.49
C GLU A 276 -9.39 -8.13 12.97
N LYS A 277 -10.55 -7.69 12.48
CA LYS A 277 -10.80 -7.58 11.03
C LYS A 277 -9.85 -6.56 10.40
N ILE A 278 -9.73 -5.37 10.97
CA ILE A 278 -8.85 -4.31 10.48
C ILE A 278 -7.38 -4.75 10.58
N CYS A 279 -7.00 -5.37 11.69
CA CYS A 279 -5.61 -5.72 11.97
C CYS A 279 -5.08 -6.87 11.10
N TYR A 280 -5.87 -7.94 10.90
CA TYR A 280 -5.33 -9.15 10.24
C TYR A 280 -6.34 -9.99 9.46
N LYS A 281 -7.62 -10.10 9.89
CA LYS A 281 -8.55 -11.05 9.24
C LYS A 281 -8.80 -10.69 7.77
N ASN A 282 -8.92 -9.40 7.48
CA ASN A 282 -9.14 -8.93 6.10
C ASN A 282 -7.90 -9.17 5.23
N TYR A 283 -6.68 -8.96 5.77
CA TYR A 283 -5.44 -9.29 5.07
C TYR A 283 -5.34 -10.79 4.74
N LEU A 284 -5.66 -11.65 5.68
CA LEU A 284 -5.61 -13.09 5.45
C LEU A 284 -6.57 -13.51 4.34
N LYS A 285 -7.79 -12.96 4.30
CA LYS A 285 -8.74 -13.19 3.20
C LYS A 285 -8.21 -12.67 1.85
N LEU A 286 -7.54 -11.50 1.84
CA LEU A 286 -6.89 -10.99 0.64
C LEU A 286 -5.79 -11.92 0.17
N LYS A 287 -4.93 -12.37 1.08
CA LYS A 287 -3.81 -13.25 0.79
C LYS A 287 -4.26 -14.61 0.25
N GLU A 288 -5.30 -15.21 0.81
CA GLU A 288 -5.88 -16.46 0.31
C GLU A 288 -6.20 -16.36 -1.19
N ARG A 289 -6.82 -15.27 -1.64
CA ARG A 289 -7.15 -15.04 -3.06
C ARG A 289 -5.93 -14.97 -3.98
N VAL A 290 -4.80 -14.47 -3.46
CA VAL A 290 -3.54 -14.34 -4.20
C VAL A 290 -2.80 -15.67 -4.30
N MET A 291 -2.94 -16.53 -3.28
CA MET A 291 -2.19 -17.78 -3.14
C MET A 291 -2.96 -19.02 -3.63
N GLU A 292 -4.24 -18.87 -4.03
CA GLU A 292 -5.01 -19.95 -4.67
C GLU A 292 -4.40 -20.27 -6.05
N GLU A 293 -3.84 -21.47 -6.22
CA GLU A 293 -3.37 -22.02 -7.50
C GLU A 293 -4.52 -22.41 -8.45
#